data_2f8a197107d5997e6874866963304845
#
_entry.id   2f8a197107d5997e6874866963304845
#
_cell.length_a   1.000
_cell.length_b   1.000
_cell.length_c   1.000
_cell.angle_alpha   90.00
_cell.angle_beta   90.00
_cell.angle_gamma   90.00
#
_symmetry.space_group_name_H-M   'P 1'
#
loop_
_entity.id
_entity.type
_entity.pdbx_description
1 polymer ?
#
loop_
_entity_poly.entity_id
_entity_poly.type
_entity_poly.pdbx_seq_one_letter_code
_entity_poly.pdbx_strand_id
1 'polypeptide(L)'
;GIGIALVANAKGYKSTIVMPETQSREKMDTLRALGAELITVPAAPYSSQCHFVHTSRRIAEETEGAVWANQFDNVANRRAHIETTAEEIWNQMDGKIDGFTCAVGTGGTLAGVGMGLKAKDENVTIALSDPHGAALYEYYAHGELKSEGNSVAEGIGQGRITGNLEDAPIDRQYRISDEEGL
;
A
#
# COMPACT_ATOMS: atom_id res chain seq x y z
N GLY A 1 0.99 8.19 4.25
CA GLY A 1 1.48 9.53 4.63
C GLY A 1 0.69 10.13 5.78
N ILE A 2 -0.64 10.31 5.63
CA ILE A 2 -1.49 10.98 6.65
C ILE A 2 -1.38 10.29 8.02
N GLY A 3 -1.52 8.96 8.10
CA GLY A 3 -1.41 8.24 9.36
C GLY A 3 -0.04 8.39 10.02
N ILE A 4 1.05 8.33 9.26
CA ILE A 4 2.41 8.56 9.79
C ILE A 4 2.56 10.00 10.30
N ALA A 5 2.10 11.00 9.55
CA ALA A 5 2.15 12.39 9.97
C ALA A 5 1.37 12.63 11.27
N LEU A 6 0.17 12.04 11.41
CA LEU A 6 -0.63 12.14 12.62
C LEU A 6 0.08 11.53 13.84
N VAL A 7 0.61 10.31 13.71
CA VAL A 7 1.31 9.64 14.80
C VAL A 7 2.62 10.34 15.14
N ALA A 8 3.38 10.81 14.15
CA ALA A 8 4.61 11.55 14.36
C ALA A 8 4.34 12.84 15.14
N ASN A 9 3.33 13.61 14.74
CA ASN A 9 2.93 14.83 15.45
C ASN A 9 2.51 14.53 16.90
N ALA A 10 1.66 13.52 17.12
CA ALA A 10 1.22 13.13 18.46
C ALA A 10 2.38 12.69 19.38
N LYS A 11 3.47 12.18 18.80
CA LYS A 11 4.69 11.76 19.52
C LYS A 11 5.78 12.83 19.57
N GLY A 12 5.55 14.03 19.02
CA GLY A 12 6.52 15.12 18.99
C GLY A 12 7.66 14.92 17.97
N TYR A 13 7.50 14.03 16.99
CA TYR A 13 8.45 13.85 15.92
C TYR A 13 8.14 14.79 14.74
N LYS A 14 9.19 15.26 14.09
CA LYS A 14 9.06 15.90 12.78
C LYS A 14 8.78 14.84 11.72
N SER A 15 7.91 15.15 10.76
CA SER A 15 7.64 14.27 9.62
C SER A 15 7.79 15.02 8.31
N THR A 16 8.51 14.44 7.36
CA THR A 16 8.63 14.93 5.98
C THR A 16 7.97 13.92 5.07
N ILE A 17 6.99 14.36 4.29
CA ILE A 17 6.25 13.53 3.35
C ILE A 17 6.60 13.94 1.92
N VAL A 18 7.07 13.00 1.13
CA VAL A 18 7.36 13.19 -0.30
C VAL A 18 6.26 12.53 -1.11
N MET A 19 5.65 13.25 -2.04
CA MET A 19 4.58 12.73 -2.88
C MET A 19 4.58 13.36 -4.27
N PRO A 20 3.98 12.70 -5.29
CA PRO A 20 3.80 13.31 -6.60
C PRO A 20 2.90 14.54 -6.52
N GLU A 21 3.21 15.56 -7.32
CA GLU A 21 2.38 16.79 -7.44
C GLU A 21 0.98 16.55 -8.01
N THR A 22 0.76 15.38 -8.63
CA THR A 22 -0.53 14.94 -9.17
C THR A 22 -1.51 14.42 -8.14
N GLN A 23 -1.10 14.29 -6.88
CA GLN A 23 -2.00 13.85 -5.80
C GLN A 23 -3.03 14.93 -5.45
N SER A 24 -4.16 14.52 -4.87
CA SER A 24 -5.26 15.41 -4.56
C SER A 24 -4.86 16.52 -3.58
N ARG A 25 -5.44 17.71 -3.77
CA ARG A 25 -5.18 18.88 -2.94
C ARG A 25 -5.57 18.66 -1.48
N GLU A 26 -6.65 17.94 -1.25
CA GLU A 26 -7.16 17.58 0.07
C GLU A 26 -6.14 16.76 0.88
N LYS A 27 -5.45 15.82 0.22
CA LYS A 27 -4.36 15.05 0.87
C LYS A 27 -3.19 15.94 1.27
N MET A 28 -2.81 16.89 0.39
CA MET A 28 -1.72 17.83 0.65
C MET A 28 -2.06 18.77 1.82
N ASP A 29 -3.26 19.32 1.82
CA ASP A 29 -3.72 20.25 2.86
C ASP A 29 -3.89 19.55 4.21
N THR A 30 -4.37 18.31 4.21
CA THR A 30 -4.43 17.47 5.42
C THR A 30 -3.03 17.23 6.01
N LEU A 31 -2.04 16.90 5.18
CA LEU A 31 -0.67 16.69 5.65
C LEU A 31 -0.06 17.96 6.27
N ARG A 32 -0.28 19.12 5.64
CA ARG A 32 0.17 20.42 6.18
C ARG A 32 -0.53 20.73 7.51
N ALA A 33 -1.84 20.50 7.59
CA ALA A 33 -2.61 20.72 8.83
C ALA A 33 -2.14 19.81 9.98
N LEU A 34 -1.63 18.63 9.67
CA LEU A 34 -1.02 17.71 10.64
C LEU A 34 0.42 18.07 11.00
N GLY A 35 0.94 19.20 10.50
CA GLY A 35 2.29 19.66 10.81
C GLY A 35 3.41 18.95 10.06
N ALA A 36 3.10 18.17 9.03
CA ALA A 36 4.13 17.54 8.19
C ALA A 36 4.74 18.55 7.22
N GLU A 37 6.05 18.46 7.04
CA GLU A 37 6.74 19.08 5.92
C GLU A 37 6.37 18.30 4.63
N LEU A 38 5.84 19.00 3.62
CA LEU A 38 5.41 18.40 2.38
C LEU A 38 6.34 18.78 1.24
N ILE A 39 6.94 17.79 0.61
CA ILE A 39 7.77 17.93 -0.58
C ILE A 39 7.04 17.27 -1.75
N THR A 40 6.66 18.08 -2.76
CA THR A 40 6.08 17.55 -3.99
C THR A 40 7.14 17.35 -5.05
N VAL A 41 7.03 16.28 -5.82
CA VAL A 41 7.91 15.96 -6.95
C VAL A 41 7.09 15.68 -8.20
N PRO A 42 7.64 15.87 -9.40
CA PRO A 42 6.96 15.46 -10.62
C PRO A 42 6.59 13.97 -10.60
N ALA A 43 5.46 13.62 -11.23
CA ALA A 43 5.10 12.22 -11.43
C ALA A 43 6.15 11.55 -12.33
N ALA A 44 6.71 10.44 -11.87
CA ALA A 44 7.74 9.71 -12.57
C ALA A 44 7.58 8.20 -12.37
N PRO A 45 8.00 7.34 -13.32
CA PRO A 45 7.99 5.90 -13.13
C PRO A 45 8.99 5.48 -12.03
N TYR A 46 8.75 4.34 -11.40
CA TYR A 46 9.60 3.83 -10.30
C TYR A 46 11.08 3.67 -10.70
N SER A 47 11.37 3.38 -11.97
CA SER A 47 12.74 3.30 -12.50
C SER A 47 13.50 4.63 -12.50
N SER A 48 12.80 5.76 -12.37
CA SER A 48 13.41 7.10 -12.32
C SER A 48 13.94 7.44 -10.93
N GLN A 49 15.14 7.99 -10.85
CA GLN A 49 15.71 8.49 -9.58
C GLN A 49 14.92 9.67 -8.97
N CYS A 50 14.10 10.36 -9.80
CA CYS A 50 13.21 11.42 -9.34
C CYS A 50 11.89 10.92 -8.77
N HIS A 51 11.65 9.59 -8.79
CA HIS A 51 10.45 9.00 -8.21
C HIS A 51 10.37 9.31 -6.70
N PHE A 52 9.18 9.62 -6.20
CA PHE A 52 8.98 10.06 -4.80
C PHE A 52 9.55 9.08 -3.75
N VAL A 53 9.54 7.77 -4.04
CA VAL A 53 10.12 6.76 -3.14
C VAL A 53 11.63 6.92 -3.04
N HIS A 54 12.35 7.08 -4.16
CA HIS A 54 13.80 7.27 -4.16
C HIS A 54 14.18 8.63 -3.56
N THR A 55 13.40 9.66 -3.85
CA THR A 55 13.60 11.00 -3.25
C THR A 55 13.43 10.96 -1.74
N SER A 56 12.38 10.28 -1.22
CA SER A 56 12.16 10.16 0.23
C SER A 56 13.28 9.37 0.92
N ARG A 57 13.80 8.33 0.27
CA ARG A 57 14.95 7.56 0.77
C ARG A 57 16.18 8.46 0.89
N ARG A 58 16.54 9.17 -0.18
CA ARG A 58 17.69 10.06 -0.20
C ARG A 58 17.61 11.13 0.88
N ILE A 59 16.46 11.79 1.05
CA ILE A 59 16.26 12.80 2.10
C ILE A 59 16.49 12.19 3.49
N ALA A 60 15.99 10.99 3.73
CA ALA A 60 16.20 10.33 5.02
C ALA A 60 17.67 9.95 5.24
N GLU A 61 18.39 9.50 4.22
CA GLU A 61 19.83 9.17 4.29
C GLU A 61 20.71 10.41 4.50
N GLU A 62 20.29 11.58 3.97
CA GLU A 62 20.99 12.86 4.10
C GLU A 62 20.62 13.62 5.39
N THR A 63 19.61 13.19 6.14
CA THR A 63 19.11 13.87 7.34
C THR A 63 19.54 13.12 8.60
N GLU A 64 20.36 13.74 9.45
CA GLU A 64 20.83 13.14 10.70
C GLU A 64 19.64 12.78 11.61
N GLY A 65 19.62 11.54 12.12
CA GLY A 65 18.59 11.02 13.00
C GLY A 65 17.25 10.72 12.34
N ALA A 66 17.13 10.88 11.00
CA ALA A 66 15.91 10.54 10.29
C ALA A 66 15.76 9.02 10.10
N VAL A 67 14.51 8.58 10.08
CA VAL A 67 14.12 7.19 9.78
C VAL A 67 13.27 7.16 8.53
N TRP A 68 13.71 6.44 7.52
CA TRP A 68 12.89 6.20 6.33
C TRP A 68 11.84 5.12 6.60
N ALA A 69 10.57 5.52 6.61
CA ALA A 69 9.46 4.60 6.92
C ALA A 69 9.28 3.50 5.86
N ASN A 70 9.65 3.78 4.58
CA ASN A 70 9.62 2.81 3.47
C ASN A 70 8.36 1.94 3.44
N GLN A 71 7.19 2.57 3.37
CA GLN A 71 5.89 1.89 3.51
C GLN A 71 5.66 0.73 2.55
N PHE A 72 6.36 0.68 1.41
CA PHE A 72 6.20 -0.37 0.40
C PHE A 72 6.98 -1.65 0.74
N ASP A 73 8.19 -1.52 1.31
CA ASP A 73 9.08 -2.65 1.52
C ASP A 73 9.36 -2.93 3.01
N ASN A 74 8.99 -2.02 3.90
CA ASN A 74 9.05 -2.25 5.34
C ASN A 74 7.90 -3.16 5.77
N VAL A 75 8.22 -4.40 6.11
CA VAL A 75 7.26 -5.43 6.50
C VAL A 75 6.54 -5.16 7.83
N ALA A 76 6.94 -4.14 8.59
CA ALA A 76 6.17 -3.65 9.73
C ALA A 76 4.74 -3.23 9.32
N ASN A 77 4.56 -2.80 8.06
CA ASN A 77 3.25 -2.48 7.50
C ASN A 77 2.35 -3.74 7.49
N ARG A 78 2.75 -4.81 6.81
CA ARG A 78 1.95 -6.05 6.78
C ARG A 78 1.82 -6.70 8.17
N ARG A 79 2.87 -6.61 9.01
CA ARG A 79 2.85 -7.17 10.35
C ARG A 79 1.76 -6.54 11.22
N ALA A 80 1.57 -5.22 11.13
CA ALA A 80 0.47 -4.55 11.83
C ALA A 80 -0.90 -5.16 11.43
N HIS A 81 -1.12 -5.44 10.14
CA HIS A 81 -2.36 -6.05 9.68
C HIS A 81 -2.53 -7.52 10.10
N ILE A 82 -1.42 -8.28 10.22
CA ILE A 82 -1.47 -9.64 10.79
C ILE A 82 -1.90 -9.59 12.26
N GLU A 83 -1.26 -8.69 13.03
CA GLU A 83 -1.42 -8.64 14.49
C GLU A 83 -2.71 -7.94 14.95
N THR A 84 -3.31 -7.11 14.12
CA THR A 84 -4.51 -6.33 14.48
C THR A 84 -5.68 -6.54 13.54
N THR A 85 -5.59 -6.10 12.28
CA THR A 85 -6.73 -6.07 11.35
C THR A 85 -7.30 -7.46 11.07
N ALA A 86 -6.44 -8.47 10.89
CA ALA A 86 -6.88 -9.84 10.69
C ALA A 86 -7.61 -10.40 11.92
N GLU A 87 -7.11 -10.10 13.12
CA GLU A 87 -7.74 -10.49 14.38
C GLU A 87 -9.12 -9.81 14.55
N GLU A 88 -9.19 -8.52 14.25
CA GLU A 88 -10.44 -7.75 14.33
C GLU A 88 -11.49 -8.31 13.37
N ILE A 89 -11.11 -8.56 12.10
CA ILE A 89 -12.00 -9.14 11.09
C ILE A 89 -12.47 -10.53 11.55
N TRP A 90 -11.56 -11.40 12.00
CA TRP A 90 -11.89 -12.74 12.46
C TRP A 90 -12.90 -12.71 13.60
N ASN A 91 -12.68 -11.86 14.60
CA ASN A 91 -13.55 -11.74 15.76
C ASN A 91 -14.91 -11.12 15.41
N GLN A 92 -14.95 -10.10 14.55
CA GLN A 92 -16.19 -9.44 14.13
C GLN A 92 -17.07 -10.35 13.26
N MET A 93 -16.47 -11.30 12.56
CA MET A 93 -17.16 -12.27 11.71
C MET A 93 -17.46 -13.62 12.43
N ASP A 94 -17.19 -13.71 13.75
CA ASP A 94 -17.33 -14.94 14.53
C ASP A 94 -16.59 -16.15 13.90
N GLY A 95 -15.44 -15.88 13.25
CA GLY A 95 -14.64 -16.90 12.56
C GLY A 95 -15.30 -17.49 11.30
N LYS A 96 -16.36 -16.87 10.78
CA LYS A 96 -17.10 -17.35 9.60
C LYS A 96 -16.72 -16.52 8.38
N ILE A 97 -15.60 -16.84 7.76
CA ILE A 97 -15.04 -16.08 6.64
C ILE A 97 -14.73 -17.05 5.50
N ASP A 98 -15.44 -16.96 4.39
CA ASP A 98 -15.18 -17.75 3.18
C ASP A 98 -14.07 -17.10 2.33
N GLY A 99 -13.94 -15.79 2.36
CA GLY A 99 -12.93 -15.10 1.60
C GLY A 99 -12.72 -13.65 2.02
N PHE A 100 -11.55 -13.12 1.64
CA PHE A 100 -11.17 -11.72 1.81
C PHE A 100 -10.61 -11.18 0.50
N THR A 101 -11.06 -10.02 0.08
CA THR A 101 -10.53 -9.32 -1.09
C THR A 101 -10.25 -7.88 -0.79
N CYS A 102 -9.17 -7.34 -1.35
CA CYS A 102 -8.94 -5.90 -1.41
C CYS A 102 -7.99 -5.52 -2.55
N ALA A 103 -7.96 -4.24 -2.88
CA ALA A 103 -7.00 -3.67 -3.80
C ALA A 103 -5.63 -3.45 -3.13
N VAL A 104 -4.60 -3.24 -3.94
CA VAL A 104 -3.23 -3.09 -3.47
C VAL A 104 -2.64 -1.73 -3.81
N GLY A 105 -2.22 -1.01 -2.78
CA GLY A 105 -1.27 0.09 -2.90
C GLY A 105 0.13 -0.38 -2.47
N THR A 106 0.36 -0.52 -1.17
CA THR A 106 1.62 -1.06 -0.63
C THR A 106 1.66 -2.59 -0.52
N GLY A 107 0.50 -3.22 -0.53
CA GLY A 107 0.33 -4.66 -0.32
C GLY A 107 0.20 -5.07 1.15
N GLY A 108 0.46 -4.15 2.09
CA GLY A 108 0.44 -4.47 3.52
C GLY A 108 -0.88 -5.06 4.01
N THR A 109 -2.02 -4.49 3.58
CA THR A 109 -3.35 -4.95 3.99
C THR A 109 -3.67 -6.32 3.40
N LEU A 110 -3.54 -6.48 2.08
CA LEU A 110 -3.88 -7.75 1.42
C LEU A 110 -3.02 -8.91 1.95
N ALA A 111 -1.70 -8.71 2.01
CA ALA A 111 -0.78 -9.72 2.52
C ALA A 111 -0.97 -9.98 4.02
N GLY A 112 -1.04 -8.92 4.84
CA GLY A 112 -1.15 -9.06 6.28
C GLY A 112 -2.45 -9.69 6.74
N VAL A 113 -3.59 -9.23 6.20
CA VAL A 113 -4.89 -9.85 6.50
C VAL A 113 -4.94 -11.28 5.96
N GLY A 114 -4.47 -11.51 4.73
CA GLY A 114 -4.43 -12.83 4.13
C GLY A 114 -3.62 -13.83 4.95
N MET A 115 -2.40 -13.47 5.38
CA MET A 115 -1.57 -14.29 6.25
C MET A 115 -2.25 -14.56 7.59
N GLY A 116 -2.82 -13.52 8.22
CA GLY A 116 -3.48 -13.64 9.52
C GLY A 116 -4.73 -14.51 9.47
N LEU A 117 -5.56 -14.38 8.45
CA LEU A 117 -6.77 -15.20 8.28
C LEU A 117 -6.42 -16.64 7.95
N LYS A 118 -5.49 -16.89 7.01
CA LYS A 118 -5.05 -18.26 6.67
C LYS A 118 -4.35 -18.98 7.82
N ALA A 119 -3.73 -18.25 8.74
CA ALA A 119 -3.19 -18.86 9.97
C ALA A 119 -4.29 -19.39 10.91
N LYS A 120 -5.52 -18.90 10.79
CA LYS A 120 -6.69 -19.34 11.57
C LYS A 120 -7.51 -20.43 10.84
N ASP A 121 -7.71 -20.23 9.55
CA ASP A 121 -8.36 -21.18 8.64
C ASP A 121 -7.73 -21.09 7.25
N GLU A 122 -7.04 -22.15 6.84
CA GLU A 122 -6.37 -22.23 5.53
C GLU A 122 -7.34 -22.19 4.33
N ASN A 123 -8.62 -22.49 4.56
CA ASN A 123 -9.65 -22.51 3.52
C ASN A 123 -10.15 -21.10 3.14
N VAL A 124 -9.86 -20.08 3.93
CA VAL A 124 -10.23 -18.69 3.58
C VAL A 124 -9.59 -18.30 2.25
N THR A 125 -10.41 -17.96 1.26
CA THR A 125 -9.92 -17.53 -0.05
C THR A 125 -9.42 -16.09 0.01
N ILE A 126 -8.17 -15.85 -0.38
CA ILE A 126 -7.60 -14.50 -0.47
C ILE A 126 -7.53 -14.04 -1.92
N ALA A 127 -8.16 -12.92 -2.22
CA ALA A 127 -8.26 -12.41 -3.58
C ALA A 127 -7.72 -10.99 -3.73
N LEU A 128 -6.97 -10.78 -4.81
CA LEU A 128 -6.53 -9.47 -5.26
C LEU A 128 -7.59 -8.85 -6.18
N SER A 129 -7.98 -7.60 -5.92
CA SER A 129 -8.71 -6.75 -6.87
C SER A 129 -7.73 -5.72 -7.43
N ASP A 130 -7.40 -5.83 -8.72
CA ASP A 130 -6.36 -5.00 -9.36
C ASP A 130 -6.97 -4.11 -10.44
N PRO A 131 -6.75 -2.79 -10.44
CA PRO A 131 -7.28 -1.91 -11.47
C PRO A 131 -6.55 -2.09 -12.80
N HIS A 132 -7.15 -1.66 -13.90
CA HIS A 132 -6.44 -1.51 -15.17
C HIS A 132 -5.22 -0.60 -15.01
N GLY A 133 -4.16 -0.87 -15.79
CA GLY A 133 -2.88 -0.14 -15.67
C GLY A 133 -1.95 -0.61 -14.56
N ALA A 134 -2.42 -1.49 -13.64
CA ALA A 134 -1.59 -2.18 -12.66
C ALA A 134 -1.02 -3.50 -13.23
N ALA A 135 -0.01 -4.07 -12.58
CA ALA A 135 0.70 -5.25 -13.07
C ALA A 135 0.51 -6.52 -12.22
N LEU A 136 -0.15 -6.41 -11.07
CA LEU A 136 -0.23 -7.53 -10.14
C LEU A 136 -1.20 -8.61 -10.61
N TYR A 137 -2.28 -8.24 -11.30
CA TYR A 137 -3.17 -9.22 -11.90
C TYR A 137 -2.40 -10.17 -12.83
N GLU A 138 -1.62 -9.64 -13.79
CA GLU A 138 -0.83 -10.45 -14.71
C GLU A 138 0.23 -11.27 -13.98
N TYR A 139 0.84 -10.70 -12.94
CA TYR A 139 1.84 -11.41 -12.16
C TYR A 139 1.24 -12.64 -11.45
N TYR A 140 0.12 -12.50 -10.75
CA TYR A 140 -0.49 -13.63 -10.04
C TYR A 140 -1.23 -14.61 -10.97
N ALA A 141 -1.66 -14.17 -12.16
CA ALA A 141 -2.30 -15.04 -13.15
C ALA A 141 -1.27 -15.78 -14.02
N HIS A 142 -0.19 -15.12 -14.42
CA HIS A 142 0.69 -15.58 -15.49
C HIS A 142 2.19 -15.54 -15.12
N GLY A 143 2.56 -14.99 -13.98
CA GLY A 143 3.95 -14.86 -13.52
C GLY A 143 4.71 -13.68 -14.12
N GLU A 144 4.05 -12.77 -14.84
CA GLU A 144 4.66 -11.64 -15.52
C GLU A 144 4.19 -10.30 -14.98
N LEU A 145 5.11 -9.38 -14.64
CA LEU A 145 4.77 -8.01 -14.29
C LEU A 145 4.52 -7.19 -15.58
N LYS A 146 3.29 -7.23 -16.04
CA LYS A 146 2.84 -6.50 -17.23
C LYS A 146 1.61 -5.67 -16.88
N SER A 147 1.63 -4.39 -17.25
CA SER A 147 0.48 -3.49 -17.12
C SER A 147 -0.15 -3.20 -18.47
N GLU A 148 -1.48 -3.12 -18.52
CA GLU A 148 -2.25 -2.78 -19.71
C GLU A 148 -3.41 -1.86 -19.32
N GLY A 149 -3.61 -0.80 -20.11
CA GLY A 149 -4.63 0.20 -19.84
C GLY A 149 -4.21 1.23 -18.77
N ASN A 150 -5.19 1.90 -18.21
CA ASN A 150 -5.07 2.87 -17.13
C ASN A 150 -6.34 2.85 -16.29
N SER A 151 -6.31 3.52 -15.12
CA SER A 151 -7.46 3.68 -14.24
C SER A 151 -7.44 5.08 -13.62
N VAL A 152 -8.62 5.58 -13.27
CA VAL A 152 -8.79 6.84 -12.52
C VAL A 152 -8.57 6.64 -11.03
N ALA A 153 -8.42 5.41 -10.56
CA ALA A 153 -8.25 5.09 -9.15
C ALA A 153 -6.92 5.65 -8.60
N GLU A 154 -6.99 6.34 -7.48
CA GLU A 154 -5.82 6.84 -6.76
C GLU A 154 -5.45 5.95 -5.56
N GLY A 155 -4.15 5.70 -5.38
CA GLY A 155 -3.61 5.02 -4.20
C GLY A 155 -3.67 3.49 -4.26
N ILE A 156 -4.22 2.94 -5.32
CA ILE A 156 -4.22 1.51 -5.64
C ILE A 156 -3.61 1.27 -7.03
N GLY A 157 -3.31 0.00 -7.33
CA GLY A 157 -2.61 -0.38 -8.56
C GLY A 157 -1.09 -0.32 -8.38
N GLN A 158 -0.43 -1.45 -8.54
CA GLN A 158 1.00 -1.57 -8.30
C GLN A 158 1.71 -2.18 -9.52
N GLY A 159 2.86 -1.61 -9.88
CA GLY A 159 3.68 -2.04 -11.02
C GLY A 159 4.80 -3.03 -10.64
N ARG A 160 4.95 -3.39 -9.37
CA ARG A 160 6.01 -4.26 -8.87
C ARG A 160 5.56 -5.10 -7.68
N ILE A 161 6.26 -6.16 -7.37
CA ILE A 161 6.13 -6.84 -6.08
C ILE A 161 6.85 -6.01 -5.02
N THR A 162 6.10 -5.57 -4.02
CA THR A 162 6.65 -4.86 -2.85
C THR A 162 7.12 -5.86 -1.80
N GLY A 163 7.99 -5.44 -0.88
CA GLY A 163 8.40 -6.28 0.25
C GLY A 163 7.22 -6.75 1.12
N ASN A 164 6.13 -5.96 1.17
CA ASN A 164 4.91 -6.38 1.85
C ASN A 164 4.15 -7.52 1.15
N LEU A 165 4.33 -7.70 -0.16
CA LEU A 165 3.66 -8.74 -0.95
C LEU A 165 4.47 -10.04 -1.06
N GLU A 166 5.73 -10.04 -0.62
CA GLU A 166 6.52 -11.27 -0.59
C GLU A 166 5.79 -12.36 0.21
N ASP A 167 5.64 -13.55 -0.37
CA ASP A 167 4.95 -14.70 0.20
C ASP A 167 3.46 -14.45 0.54
N ALA A 168 2.83 -13.42 -0.02
CA ALA A 168 1.40 -13.15 0.18
C ALA A 168 0.56 -14.32 -0.38
N PRO A 169 -0.37 -14.88 0.42
CA PRO A 169 -1.14 -16.07 0.04
C PRO A 169 -2.34 -15.72 -0.85
N ILE A 170 -2.06 -15.28 -2.08
CA ILE A 170 -3.09 -14.89 -3.04
C ILE A 170 -3.60 -16.14 -3.77
N ASP A 171 -4.87 -16.47 -3.58
CA ASP A 171 -5.51 -17.63 -4.23
C ASP A 171 -6.19 -17.23 -5.54
N ARG A 172 -6.69 -16.00 -5.64
CA ARG A 172 -7.41 -15.49 -6.80
C ARG A 172 -7.06 -14.04 -7.09
N GLN A 173 -7.22 -13.64 -8.33
CA GLN A 173 -7.03 -12.26 -8.78
C GLN A 173 -8.14 -11.86 -9.75
N TYR A 174 -8.57 -10.62 -9.63
CA TYR A 174 -9.59 -10.01 -10.49
C TYR A 174 -9.06 -8.69 -11.03
N ARG A 175 -9.28 -8.46 -12.32
CA ARG A 175 -9.04 -7.15 -12.94
C ARG A 175 -10.36 -6.40 -12.92
N ILE A 176 -10.36 -5.24 -12.30
CA ILE A 176 -11.54 -4.41 -12.10
C ILE A 176 -11.44 -3.17 -12.99
N SER A 177 -12.44 -2.94 -13.83
CA SER A 177 -12.54 -1.74 -14.63
C SER A 177 -13.03 -0.55 -13.80
N ASP A 178 -12.79 0.68 -14.29
CA ASP A 178 -13.32 1.89 -13.63
C ASP A 178 -14.86 1.90 -13.58
N GLU A 179 -15.53 1.29 -14.59
CA GLU A 179 -16.99 1.15 -14.62
C GLU A 179 -17.52 0.22 -13.54
N GLU A 180 -16.79 -0.85 -13.22
CA GLU A 180 -17.14 -1.78 -12.14
C GLU A 180 -16.83 -1.22 -10.75
N GLY A 181 -15.90 -0.26 -10.66
CA GLY A 181 -15.45 0.38 -9.43
C GLY A 181 -16.28 1.59 -9.01
N LEU A 182 -17.14 2.11 -9.88
CA LEU A 182 -18.01 3.27 -9.65
C LEU A 182 -19.42 2.85 -9.28
#